data_ab4e658ecf59656e81620b5ae02878cf
#
_entry.id   ab4e658ecf59656e81620b5ae02878cf
#
_cell.length_a   1.000
_cell.length_b   1.000
_cell.length_c   1.000
_cell.angle_alpha   90.00
_cell.angle_beta   90.00
_cell.angle_gamma   90.00
#
_symmetry.space_group_name_H-M   'P 1'
#
loop_
_entity.id
_entity.type
_entity.pdbx_description
1 polymer ?
#
loop_
_entity_poly.entity_id
_entity_poly.type
_entity_poly.pdbx_seq_one_letter_code
_entity_poly.pdbx_strand_id
1 'polypeptide(L)'
;MKKLPVFLILLVVFALFLTSCAAKPEQDTAPASVNVQNQSLIAEGSLQPINSLAHSFSVSGQVAEVLVKNGDVVKSGQVLVRLNTSAAAELALENAQAEALAAQQAYDQLLNSKDLTFAQAQLNLANAQKDYDKIRWNKISENQARQTNPDVINAARAAVTIAEDIVKNAEEKYNDFSETPDSDPLKAAALSSLSNARLNLTQAKLNLNNFINPPNTQDLSISNAEVAVAKAKFEDAQRQLEKLQNDSDSNELQMAKARLDSALSAVTNAQSQIDALTLTANIAGTIVDLTLQPGQKVTAGELAVVVADYSNWIVKTDNLTETEVTSITTGQKANVILDALPEKSLQGEVTYINSLFEEKRGDITYTVTILLTQTDPLMRWGMTAAVEFLK
;
A
#
# COMPACT_ATOMS: atom_id res chain seq x y z
N MET A 1 -34.85 -31.78 -81.90
CA MET A 1 -35.23 -30.64 -82.74
C MET A 1 -36.67 -30.28 -82.41
N LYS A 2 -36.96 -29.04 -82.23
CA LYS A 2 -38.26 -28.32 -82.07
C LYS A 2 -38.94 -28.45 -80.70
N LYS A 3 -38.62 -27.44 -79.87
CA LYS A 3 -39.37 -26.98 -78.72
C LYS A 3 -40.67 -26.35 -79.23
N LEU A 4 -41.79 -26.73 -78.65
CA LEU A 4 -43.09 -26.06 -78.83
C LEU A 4 -43.67 -25.75 -77.43
N PRO A 5 -44.40 -24.65 -77.25
CA PRO A 5 -44.21 -23.79 -76.09
C PRO A 5 -45.26 -24.08 -75.02
N VAL A 6 -44.76 -24.17 -73.81
CA VAL A 6 -45.51 -24.25 -72.53
C VAL A 6 -46.42 -23.00 -72.28
N PHE A 7 -46.39 -22.03 -73.17
CA PHE A 7 -47.10 -20.74 -72.99
C PHE A 7 -48.64 -20.83 -73.30
N LEU A 8 -49.11 -21.88 -74.00
CA LEU A 8 -50.54 -21.97 -74.36
C LEU A 8 -51.43 -22.66 -73.31
N ILE A 9 -50.84 -23.38 -72.34
CA ILE A 9 -51.59 -24.08 -71.31
C ILE A 9 -51.94 -23.18 -70.12
N LEU A 10 -51.18 -22.10 -69.91
CA LEU A 10 -51.40 -21.20 -68.80
C LEU A 10 -52.56 -20.19 -69.03
N LEU A 11 -53.00 -20.01 -70.27
CA LEU A 11 -54.05 -19.03 -70.66
C LEU A 11 -55.49 -19.65 -70.54
N VAL A 12 -55.61 -20.98 -70.51
CA VAL A 12 -56.92 -21.64 -70.39
C VAL A 12 -57.36 -21.84 -68.93
N VAL A 13 -56.44 -21.84 -67.96
CA VAL A 13 -56.73 -21.98 -66.51
C VAL A 13 -57.17 -20.66 -65.88
N PHE A 14 -56.87 -19.51 -66.50
CA PHE A 14 -57.21 -18.17 -65.97
C PHE A 14 -58.67 -17.70 -66.35
N ALA A 15 -59.38 -18.40 -67.24
CA ALA A 15 -60.67 -17.99 -67.75
C ALA A 15 -61.87 -18.62 -66.99
N LEU A 16 -61.68 -19.42 -65.92
CA LEU A 16 -62.75 -20.15 -65.22
C LEU A 16 -63.16 -19.62 -63.83
N PHE A 17 -62.65 -18.48 -63.42
CA PHE A 17 -62.95 -17.90 -62.10
C PHE A 17 -63.72 -16.55 -62.09
N LEU A 18 -64.52 -16.27 -63.11
CA LEU A 18 -65.37 -15.09 -63.11
C LEU A 18 -66.84 -15.47 -63.30
N THR A 19 -67.45 -16.01 -62.26
CA THR A 19 -68.94 -15.84 -62.10
C THR A 19 -69.30 -16.13 -60.65
N SER A 20 -69.71 -15.16 -59.91
CA SER A 20 -71.04 -15.01 -59.24
C SER A 20 -70.94 -13.93 -58.16
N CYS A 21 -71.48 -12.81 -58.49
CA CYS A 21 -71.96 -11.81 -57.52
C CYS A 21 -73.40 -12.06 -57.21
N ALA A 22 -73.81 -12.12 -55.96
CA ALA A 22 -75.14 -11.70 -55.49
C ALA A 22 -75.02 -11.21 -54.05
N ALA A 23 -75.16 -9.94 -53.86
CA ALA A 23 -75.23 -9.23 -52.61
C ALA A 23 -76.51 -9.44 -51.88
N LYS A 24 -76.50 -9.66 -50.58
CA LYS A 24 -77.61 -9.48 -49.67
C LYS A 24 -77.14 -8.59 -48.50
N PRO A 25 -77.79 -7.59 -48.06
CA PRO A 25 -77.35 -6.73 -46.99
C PRO A 25 -77.51 -7.44 -45.63
N GLU A 26 -76.52 -7.54 -44.88
CA GLU A 26 -76.54 -8.10 -43.53
C GLU A 26 -76.20 -6.99 -42.50
N GLN A 27 -77.00 -7.01 -41.49
CA GLN A 27 -77.10 -6.04 -40.40
C GLN A 27 -75.77 -5.72 -39.72
N ASP A 28 -75.56 -4.49 -39.37
CA ASP A 28 -74.59 -3.96 -38.41
C ASP A 28 -74.75 -4.69 -37.08
N THR A 29 -73.81 -5.63 -36.83
CA THR A 29 -73.49 -6.10 -35.49
C THR A 29 -72.26 -5.36 -35.02
N ALA A 30 -72.47 -4.53 -34.01
CA ALA A 30 -71.42 -3.87 -33.28
C ALA A 30 -70.27 -4.87 -32.93
N PRO A 31 -69.03 -4.43 -33.01
CA PRO A 31 -67.85 -5.33 -32.60
C PRO A 31 -68.06 -5.74 -31.14
N ALA A 32 -68.14 -7.04 -30.92
CA ALA A 32 -68.08 -7.61 -29.58
C ALA A 32 -66.84 -7.03 -28.92
N SER A 33 -67.03 -6.29 -27.84
CA SER A 33 -65.97 -5.91 -26.94
C SER A 33 -65.22 -7.16 -26.56
N VAL A 34 -63.99 -7.32 -27.08
CA VAL A 34 -63.08 -8.30 -26.61
C VAL A 34 -62.83 -7.93 -25.14
N ASN A 35 -63.42 -8.72 -24.29
CA ASN A 35 -63.14 -8.65 -22.86
C ASN A 35 -61.67 -9.04 -22.72
N VAL A 36 -60.79 -8.06 -22.67
CA VAL A 36 -59.39 -8.25 -22.29
C VAL A 36 -59.46 -8.68 -20.83
N GLN A 37 -59.65 -10.00 -20.62
CA GLN A 37 -59.35 -10.57 -19.34
C GLN A 37 -57.92 -10.17 -19.05
N ASN A 38 -57.72 -9.56 -17.89
CA ASN A 38 -56.41 -9.28 -17.32
C ASN A 38 -55.70 -10.65 -17.19
N GLN A 39 -55.05 -11.10 -18.25
CA GLN A 39 -54.15 -12.26 -18.17
C GLN A 39 -52.95 -11.75 -17.39
N SER A 40 -52.80 -12.30 -16.19
CA SER A 40 -51.54 -12.18 -15.44
C SER A 40 -50.44 -12.82 -16.28
N LEU A 41 -49.32 -12.13 -16.44
CA LEU A 41 -48.18 -12.65 -17.16
C LEU A 41 -47.58 -13.75 -16.30
N ILE A 42 -47.44 -14.96 -16.84
CA ILE A 42 -46.84 -16.12 -16.16
C ILE A 42 -45.58 -16.51 -16.91
N ALA A 43 -44.48 -16.57 -16.19
CA ALA A 43 -43.21 -17.05 -16.71
C ALA A 43 -42.74 -18.30 -15.94
N GLU A 44 -42.01 -19.16 -16.64
CA GLU A 44 -41.29 -20.29 -16.02
C GLU A 44 -39.87 -19.83 -15.61
N GLY A 45 -39.36 -20.49 -14.59
CA GLY A 45 -38.02 -20.20 -14.10
C GLY A 45 -37.48 -21.28 -13.17
N SER A 46 -36.32 -21.08 -12.65
CA SER A 46 -35.67 -21.96 -11.69
C SER A 46 -35.29 -21.28 -10.40
N LEU A 47 -35.51 -21.97 -9.30
CA LEU A 47 -35.11 -21.54 -7.96
C LEU A 47 -33.59 -21.68 -7.80
N GLN A 48 -32.96 -20.59 -7.37
CA GLN A 48 -31.51 -20.52 -7.15
C GLN A 48 -31.21 -19.89 -5.79
N PRO A 49 -30.06 -20.19 -5.15
CA PRO A 49 -29.58 -19.47 -4.00
C PRO A 49 -29.28 -18.03 -4.38
N ILE A 50 -29.33 -17.09 -3.42
CA ILE A 50 -29.02 -15.69 -3.70
C ILE A 50 -27.60 -15.50 -4.24
N ASN A 51 -26.67 -16.31 -3.76
CA ASN A 51 -25.29 -16.32 -4.22
C ASN A 51 -24.75 -17.74 -4.25
N SER A 52 -23.91 -18.05 -5.21
CA SER A 52 -23.19 -19.32 -5.29
C SER A 52 -21.84 -19.10 -5.94
N LEU A 53 -20.84 -19.81 -5.47
CA LEU A 53 -19.48 -19.70 -5.99
C LEU A 53 -18.86 -21.09 -6.13
N ALA A 54 -18.36 -21.34 -7.33
CA ALA A 54 -17.55 -22.49 -7.63
C ALA A 54 -16.08 -22.18 -7.29
N HIS A 55 -15.46 -23.02 -6.50
CA HIS A 55 -14.08 -22.92 -6.07
C HIS A 55 -13.22 -23.94 -6.81
N SER A 56 -12.06 -23.50 -7.27
CA SER A 56 -11.06 -24.35 -7.92
C SER A 56 -9.67 -24.00 -7.41
N PHE A 57 -8.75 -24.94 -7.46
CA PHE A 57 -7.34 -24.66 -7.20
C PHE A 57 -6.71 -23.92 -8.38
N SER A 58 -5.87 -22.95 -8.10
CA SER A 58 -5.05 -22.27 -9.12
C SER A 58 -3.82 -23.07 -9.55
N VAL A 59 -3.50 -24.14 -8.78
CA VAL A 59 -2.35 -25.03 -9.01
C VAL A 59 -2.80 -26.49 -9.02
N SER A 60 -2.05 -27.32 -9.72
CA SER A 60 -2.28 -28.77 -9.72
C SER A 60 -1.55 -29.42 -8.55
N GLY A 61 -2.14 -30.46 -7.97
CA GLY A 61 -1.53 -31.15 -6.85
C GLY A 61 -2.27 -32.44 -6.45
N GLN A 62 -1.88 -33.00 -5.32
CA GLN A 62 -2.59 -34.15 -4.73
C GLN A 62 -3.26 -33.66 -3.43
N VAL A 63 -4.54 -34.02 -3.25
CA VAL A 63 -5.29 -33.67 -2.03
C VAL A 63 -4.66 -34.34 -0.82
N ALA A 64 -4.24 -33.53 0.15
CA ALA A 64 -3.74 -33.98 1.45
C ALA A 64 -4.90 -34.32 2.38
N GLU A 65 -5.81 -33.37 2.55
CA GLU A 65 -6.95 -33.49 3.46
C GLU A 65 -8.15 -32.69 2.96
N VAL A 66 -9.32 -33.19 3.29
CA VAL A 66 -10.62 -32.58 3.05
C VAL A 66 -11.24 -32.30 4.41
N LEU A 67 -11.46 -31.04 4.75
CA LEU A 67 -11.85 -30.57 6.10
C LEU A 67 -13.36 -30.36 6.26
N VAL A 68 -14.12 -30.49 5.16
CA VAL A 68 -15.57 -30.24 5.10
C VAL A 68 -16.26 -31.35 4.33
N LYS A 69 -17.58 -31.43 4.44
CA LYS A 69 -18.44 -32.38 3.76
C LYS A 69 -19.59 -31.66 3.08
N ASN A 70 -20.24 -32.34 2.11
CA ASN A 70 -21.49 -31.88 1.53
C ASN A 70 -22.54 -31.63 2.62
N GLY A 71 -23.16 -30.45 2.61
CA GLY A 71 -24.13 -30.00 3.59
C GLY A 71 -23.56 -29.22 4.77
N ASP A 72 -22.24 -29.14 4.94
CA ASP A 72 -21.62 -28.34 5.99
C ASP A 72 -21.80 -26.84 5.73
N VAL A 73 -22.06 -26.09 6.80
CA VAL A 73 -22.10 -24.61 6.76
C VAL A 73 -20.69 -24.06 7.01
N VAL A 74 -20.22 -23.22 6.12
CA VAL A 74 -18.88 -22.64 6.16
C VAL A 74 -18.92 -21.12 6.21
N LYS A 75 -17.88 -20.53 6.79
CA LYS A 75 -17.68 -19.08 6.84
C LYS A 75 -16.70 -18.65 5.74
N SER A 76 -16.81 -17.40 5.29
CA SER A 76 -15.79 -16.82 4.42
C SER A 76 -14.42 -16.89 5.08
N GLY A 77 -13.39 -17.30 4.31
CA GLY A 77 -12.03 -17.55 4.76
C GLY A 77 -11.80 -18.93 5.40
N GLN A 78 -12.84 -19.72 5.61
CA GLN A 78 -12.68 -21.07 6.16
C GLN A 78 -11.98 -22.01 5.16
N VAL A 79 -10.99 -22.78 5.66
CA VAL A 79 -10.28 -23.77 4.86
C VAL A 79 -11.20 -24.95 4.55
N LEU A 80 -11.28 -25.32 3.29
CA LEU A 80 -12.11 -26.40 2.78
C LEU A 80 -11.29 -27.67 2.47
N VAL A 81 -10.23 -27.48 1.68
CA VAL A 81 -9.38 -28.57 1.18
C VAL A 81 -7.94 -28.10 1.15
N ARG A 82 -7.00 -28.98 1.46
CA ARG A 82 -5.55 -28.74 1.31
C ARG A 82 -4.93 -29.74 0.36
N LEU A 83 -4.04 -29.25 -0.48
CA LEU A 83 -3.14 -30.09 -1.27
C LEU A 83 -1.88 -30.40 -0.46
N ASN A 84 -1.18 -31.45 -0.84
CA ASN A 84 0.11 -31.78 -0.26
C ASN A 84 1.10 -30.62 -0.51
N THR A 85 1.68 -30.10 0.55
CA THR A 85 2.79 -29.15 0.45
C THR A 85 4.03 -29.91 -0.01
N SER A 86 4.70 -29.42 -1.05
CA SER A 86 5.99 -29.99 -1.41
C SER A 86 7.08 -29.43 -0.47
N ALA A 87 7.96 -30.30 0.00
CA ALA A 87 9.14 -29.85 0.77
C ALA A 87 9.96 -28.79 0.01
N ALA A 88 9.90 -28.80 -1.33
CA ALA A 88 10.52 -27.80 -2.18
C ALA A 88 9.88 -26.40 -2.02
N ALA A 89 8.55 -26.31 -1.86
CA ALA A 89 7.86 -25.03 -1.67
C ALA A 89 8.15 -24.43 -0.28
N GLU A 90 8.18 -25.26 0.75
CA GLU A 90 8.58 -24.85 2.11
C GLU A 90 10.04 -24.35 2.14
N LEU A 91 10.95 -25.09 1.52
CA LEU A 91 12.36 -24.69 1.40
C LEU A 91 12.51 -23.39 0.59
N ALA A 92 11.73 -23.21 -0.47
CA ALA A 92 11.73 -21.98 -1.26
C ALA A 92 11.31 -20.76 -0.43
N LEU A 93 10.29 -20.90 0.43
CA LEU A 93 9.88 -19.86 1.36
C LEU A 93 10.98 -19.56 2.40
N GLU A 94 11.56 -20.59 3.01
CA GLU A 94 12.62 -20.43 3.98
C GLU A 94 13.85 -19.72 3.39
N ASN A 95 14.26 -20.11 2.18
CA ASN A 95 15.36 -19.48 1.46
C ASN A 95 15.04 -18.00 1.11
N ALA A 96 13.82 -17.72 0.67
CA ALA A 96 13.39 -16.35 0.38
C ALA A 96 13.38 -15.48 1.64
N GLN A 97 12.92 -16.01 2.77
CA GLN A 97 12.94 -15.32 4.06
C GLN A 97 14.37 -15.03 4.54
N ALA A 98 15.27 -16.00 4.40
CA ALA A 98 16.69 -15.82 4.74
C ALA A 98 17.35 -14.73 3.89
N GLU A 99 17.10 -14.70 2.57
CA GLU A 99 17.61 -13.65 1.68
C GLU A 99 17.01 -12.28 2.01
N ALA A 100 15.71 -12.19 2.34
CA ALA A 100 15.07 -10.95 2.74
C ALA A 100 15.67 -10.40 4.05
N LEU A 101 15.95 -11.28 5.02
CA LEU A 101 16.62 -10.89 6.26
C LEU A 101 18.05 -10.39 6.01
N ALA A 102 18.82 -11.07 5.15
CA ALA A 102 20.16 -10.65 4.79
C ALA A 102 20.16 -9.30 4.05
N ALA A 103 19.21 -9.09 3.14
CA ALA A 103 19.03 -7.83 2.42
C ALA A 103 18.63 -6.69 3.37
N GLN A 104 17.74 -6.97 4.34
CA GLN A 104 17.35 -6.00 5.38
C GLN A 104 18.54 -5.58 6.22
N GLN A 105 19.33 -6.55 6.71
CA GLN A 105 20.54 -6.27 7.50
C GLN A 105 21.56 -5.42 6.72
N ALA A 106 21.77 -5.72 5.45
CA ALA A 106 22.67 -4.95 4.60
C ALA A 106 22.18 -3.50 4.40
N TYR A 107 20.88 -3.32 4.19
CA TYR A 107 20.26 -1.99 4.08
C TYR A 107 20.39 -1.18 5.38
N ASP A 108 20.11 -1.80 6.53
CA ASP A 108 20.21 -1.16 7.84
C ASP A 108 21.65 -0.78 8.20
N GLN A 109 22.62 -1.63 7.85
CA GLN A 109 24.04 -1.32 8.02
C GLN A 109 24.47 -0.09 7.20
N LEU A 110 24.03 0.01 5.96
CA LEU A 110 24.31 1.18 5.11
C LEU A 110 23.67 2.45 5.68
N LEU A 111 22.43 2.40 6.15
CA LEU A 111 21.77 3.54 6.81
C LEU A 111 22.56 4.00 8.04
N ASN A 112 22.87 3.10 8.94
CA ASN A 112 23.61 3.40 10.18
C ASN A 112 25.01 3.98 9.90
N SER A 113 25.71 3.46 8.89
CA SER A 113 27.03 3.98 8.50
C SER A 113 26.93 5.38 7.92
N LYS A 114 25.88 5.68 7.17
CA LYS A 114 25.63 7.00 6.60
C LYS A 114 25.33 8.04 7.66
N ASP A 115 24.48 7.71 8.63
CA ASP A 115 24.15 8.59 9.77
C ASP A 115 25.38 8.91 10.60
N LEU A 116 26.25 7.92 10.87
CA LEU A 116 27.51 8.12 11.58
C LEU A 116 28.45 9.03 10.79
N THR A 117 28.59 8.81 9.48
CA THR A 117 29.44 9.63 8.60
C THR A 117 28.97 11.08 8.56
N PHE A 118 27.66 11.29 8.47
CA PHE A 118 27.06 12.61 8.50
C PHE A 118 27.27 13.33 9.84
N ALA A 119 27.04 12.64 10.96
CA ALA A 119 27.29 13.19 12.29
C ALA A 119 28.76 13.55 12.48
N GLN A 120 29.70 12.73 11.99
CA GLN A 120 31.12 13.02 12.03
C GLN A 120 31.50 14.24 11.18
N ALA A 121 30.88 14.40 10.01
CA ALA A 121 31.09 15.60 9.16
C ALA A 121 30.58 16.88 9.84
N GLN A 122 29.42 16.81 10.52
CA GLN A 122 28.93 17.94 11.33
C GLN A 122 29.89 18.32 12.46
N LEU A 123 30.42 17.33 13.16
CA LEU A 123 31.40 17.56 14.22
C LEU A 123 32.69 18.19 13.66
N ASN A 124 33.17 17.68 12.53
CA ASN A 124 34.35 18.22 11.85
C ASN A 124 34.14 19.68 11.42
N LEU A 125 32.97 20.00 10.87
CA LEU A 125 32.60 21.39 10.51
C LEU A 125 32.59 22.29 11.75
N ALA A 126 31.96 21.88 12.84
CA ALA A 126 31.88 22.64 14.08
C ALA A 126 33.29 22.91 14.67
N ASN A 127 34.15 21.89 14.64
CA ASN A 127 35.56 22.03 15.10
C ASN A 127 36.35 22.99 14.19
N ALA A 128 36.24 22.83 12.87
CA ALA A 128 36.91 23.67 11.90
C ALA A 128 36.46 25.17 12.00
N GLN A 129 35.16 25.39 12.23
CA GLN A 129 34.62 26.74 12.49
C GLN A 129 35.17 27.34 13.77
N LYS A 130 35.17 26.57 14.85
CA LYS A 130 35.74 27.02 16.14
C LYS A 130 37.20 27.40 16.01
N ASP A 131 37.99 26.59 15.31
CA ASP A 131 39.41 26.87 15.09
C ASP A 131 39.63 28.12 14.21
N TYR A 132 38.84 28.26 13.14
CA TYR A 132 38.86 29.47 12.29
C TYR A 132 38.51 30.72 13.08
N ASP A 133 37.44 30.68 13.86
CA ASP A 133 37.01 31.85 14.67
C ASP A 133 38.05 32.19 15.71
N LYS A 134 38.66 31.22 16.40
CA LYS A 134 39.71 31.41 17.37
C LYS A 134 40.94 32.11 16.75
N ILE A 135 41.43 31.58 15.62
CA ILE A 135 42.59 32.15 14.91
C ILE A 135 42.28 33.55 14.38
N ARG A 136 41.10 33.77 13.83
CA ARG A 136 40.63 35.06 13.34
C ARG A 136 40.53 36.09 14.47
N TRP A 137 39.99 35.74 15.64
CA TRP A 137 39.89 36.62 16.81
C TRP A 137 41.25 37.00 17.35
N ASN A 138 42.19 36.05 17.45
CA ASN A 138 43.56 36.31 17.87
C ASN A 138 44.21 37.36 16.93
N LYS A 139 44.03 37.19 15.61
CA LYS A 139 44.55 38.15 14.63
C LYS A 139 43.90 39.55 14.74
N ILE A 140 42.59 39.64 14.99
CA ILE A 140 41.91 40.92 15.17
C ILE A 140 42.45 41.62 16.43
N SER A 141 42.63 40.90 17.52
CA SER A 141 43.19 41.44 18.76
C SER A 141 44.64 41.92 18.60
N GLU A 142 45.47 41.17 17.89
CA GLU A 142 46.85 41.57 17.55
C GLU A 142 46.89 42.84 16.69
N ASN A 143 45.99 42.99 15.74
CA ASN A 143 45.92 44.16 14.88
C ASN A 143 45.34 45.40 15.62
N GLN A 144 44.40 45.21 16.56
CA GLN A 144 43.84 46.31 17.38
C GLN A 144 44.83 46.85 18.40
N ALA A 145 45.74 46.04 18.88
CA ALA A 145 46.76 46.42 19.85
C ALA A 145 47.79 47.45 19.34
N ARG A 146 47.70 47.85 18.07
CA ARG A 146 48.73 48.67 17.37
C ARG A 146 48.43 50.14 17.24
N GLN A 147 47.53 50.66 17.99
CA GLN A 147 47.39 52.13 18.04
C GLN A 147 48.48 52.68 18.93
N THR A 148 49.47 53.37 18.34
CA THR A 148 50.55 54.06 18.97
C THR A 148 50.07 55.30 19.76
N ASN A 149 48.96 55.23 20.46
CA ASN A 149 48.52 56.32 21.37
C ASN A 149 49.33 56.17 22.65
N PRO A 150 50.08 57.23 23.03
CA PRO A 150 50.88 57.26 24.24
C PRO A 150 50.11 56.92 25.50
N ASP A 151 48.82 57.29 25.57
CA ASP A 151 47.96 57.00 26.71
C ASP A 151 47.67 55.51 26.84
N VAL A 152 47.50 54.77 25.73
CA VAL A 152 47.31 53.27 25.70
C VAL A 152 48.61 52.62 26.17
N ILE A 153 49.80 53.08 25.73
CA ILE A 153 51.09 52.58 26.18
C ILE A 153 51.27 52.80 27.67
N ASN A 154 50.93 54.03 28.13
CA ASN A 154 51.03 54.37 29.54
C ASN A 154 50.05 53.53 30.40
N ALA A 155 48.84 53.32 29.94
CA ALA A 155 47.90 52.46 30.60
C ALA A 155 48.38 50.98 30.64
N ALA A 156 48.96 50.45 29.54
CA ALA A 156 49.57 49.15 29.51
C ALA A 156 50.74 48.98 30.44
N ARG A 157 51.59 50.01 30.56
CA ARG A 157 52.69 50.05 31.55
C ARG A 157 52.18 50.05 32.99
N ALA A 158 51.12 50.82 33.27
CA ALA A 158 50.48 50.84 34.59
C ALA A 158 49.88 49.45 34.92
N ALA A 159 49.28 48.83 33.94
CA ALA A 159 48.76 47.48 34.11
C ALA A 159 49.83 46.41 34.42
N VAL A 160 51.03 46.55 33.83
CA VAL A 160 52.20 45.71 34.17
C VAL A 160 52.64 45.99 35.61
N THR A 161 52.80 47.26 36.02
CA THR A 161 53.14 47.60 37.38
C THR A 161 52.19 47.11 38.43
N ILE A 162 50.90 47.23 38.17
CA ILE A 162 49.79 46.64 39.02
C ILE A 162 49.95 45.12 39.12
N ALA A 163 50.13 44.46 37.99
CA ALA A 163 50.25 43.00 37.94
C ALA A 163 51.54 42.50 38.66
N GLU A 164 52.66 43.28 38.62
CA GLU A 164 53.88 43.00 39.36
C GLU A 164 53.64 43.09 40.86
N ASP A 165 52.93 44.17 41.35
CA ASP A 165 52.55 44.27 42.74
C ASP A 165 51.62 43.11 43.21
N ILE A 166 50.67 42.64 42.36
CA ILE A 166 49.84 41.52 42.70
C ILE A 166 50.63 40.25 42.82
N VAL A 167 51.64 40.03 41.94
CA VAL A 167 52.56 38.86 42.04
C VAL A 167 53.34 38.96 43.31
N LYS A 168 53.93 40.07 43.62
CA LYS A 168 54.73 40.36 44.87
C LYS A 168 53.87 39.99 46.10
N ASN A 169 52.64 40.53 46.20
CA ASN A 169 51.76 40.27 47.33
C ASN A 169 51.35 38.78 47.41
N ALA A 170 51.21 38.11 46.27
CA ALA A 170 50.89 36.68 46.20
C ALA A 170 52.09 35.81 46.57
N GLU A 171 53.32 36.26 46.22
CA GLU A 171 54.58 35.61 46.64
C GLU A 171 54.81 35.74 48.15
N GLU A 172 54.59 36.90 48.72
CA GLU A 172 54.70 37.12 50.18
C GLU A 172 53.71 36.19 50.90
N LYS A 173 52.46 36.12 50.47
CA LYS A 173 51.46 35.23 51.06
C LYS A 173 51.81 33.76 50.88
N TYR A 174 52.38 33.34 49.75
CA TYR A 174 52.82 31.98 49.54
C TYR A 174 54.03 31.62 50.45
N ASN A 175 54.97 32.58 50.62
CA ASN A 175 56.14 32.42 51.49
C ASN A 175 55.76 32.29 52.97
N ASP A 176 54.66 32.86 53.43
CA ASP A 176 54.12 32.66 54.79
C ASP A 176 53.84 31.18 55.07
N PHE A 177 53.66 30.36 54.03
CA PHE A 177 53.45 28.91 54.12
C PHE A 177 54.70 28.09 53.75
N SER A 178 55.91 28.72 53.75
CA SER A 178 57.14 28.04 53.30
C SER A 178 57.48 26.82 54.13
N GLU A 179 57.13 26.80 55.41
CA GLU A 179 57.43 25.71 56.34
C GLU A 179 56.25 24.69 56.46
N THR A 180 55.13 24.94 55.78
CA THR A 180 53.99 24.01 55.81
C THR A 180 54.12 22.91 54.77
N PRO A 181 53.60 21.70 55.02
CA PRO A 181 53.67 20.59 54.06
C PRO A 181 52.96 20.95 52.75
N ASP A 182 53.41 20.41 51.63
CA ASP A 182 52.80 20.62 50.29
C ASP A 182 51.38 20.09 50.19
N SER A 183 50.93 19.24 51.07
CA SER A 183 49.55 18.73 51.17
C SER A 183 48.60 19.66 51.89
N ASP A 184 49.05 20.79 52.42
CA ASP A 184 48.20 21.76 53.10
C ASP A 184 47.26 22.50 52.10
N PRO A 185 45.96 22.48 52.31
CA PRO A 185 44.99 23.16 51.42
C PRO A 185 45.23 24.67 51.32
N LEU A 186 45.71 25.34 52.40
CA LEU A 186 46.00 26.78 52.40
C LEU A 186 47.23 27.09 51.55
N LYS A 187 48.29 26.24 51.67
CA LYS A 187 49.49 26.37 50.79
C LYS A 187 49.12 26.16 49.34
N ALA A 188 48.28 25.14 49.03
CA ALA A 188 47.78 24.88 47.67
C ALA A 188 46.96 26.07 47.14
N ALA A 189 46.11 26.69 47.95
CA ALA A 189 45.34 27.88 47.57
C ALA A 189 46.23 29.11 47.30
N ALA A 190 47.27 29.30 48.16
CA ALA A 190 48.24 30.37 47.98
C ALA A 190 49.09 30.18 46.70
N LEU A 191 49.51 28.95 46.40
CA LEU A 191 50.21 28.55 45.16
C LEU A 191 49.33 28.82 43.92
N SER A 192 48.06 28.46 43.99
CA SER A 192 47.11 28.74 42.90
C SER A 192 46.95 30.21 42.65
N SER A 193 46.85 31.02 43.73
CA SER A 193 46.77 32.48 43.64
C SER A 193 48.03 33.09 43.03
N LEU A 194 49.21 32.63 43.45
CA LEU A 194 50.50 33.05 42.89
C LEU A 194 50.62 32.68 41.39
N SER A 195 50.21 31.49 41.04
CA SER A 195 50.23 31.03 39.64
C SER A 195 49.34 31.88 38.75
N ASN A 196 48.12 32.19 39.22
CA ASN A 196 47.19 33.07 38.50
C ASN A 196 47.76 34.51 38.39
N ALA A 197 48.38 35.04 39.44
CA ALA A 197 49.01 36.36 39.41
C ALA A 197 50.14 36.38 38.36
N ARG A 198 50.98 35.35 38.29
CA ARG A 198 52.07 35.23 37.30
C ARG A 198 51.53 35.12 35.87
N LEU A 199 50.45 34.40 35.66
CA LEU A 199 49.77 34.33 34.36
C LEU A 199 49.25 35.71 33.93
N ASN A 200 48.62 36.44 34.86
CA ASN A 200 48.09 37.79 34.59
C ASN A 200 49.26 38.79 34.30
N LEU A 201 50.36 38.72 35.03
CA LEU A 201 51.57 39.50 34.74
C LEU A 201 52.15 39.19 33.35
N THR A 202 52.22 37.92 33.01
CA THR A 202 52.68 37.50 31.68
C THR A 202 51.81 38.06 30.59
N GLN A 203 50.46 38.03 30.77
CA GLN A 203 49.52 38.61 29.82
C GLN A 203 49.66 40.13 29.72
N ALA A 204 49.85 40.82 30.85
CA ALA A 204 50.06 42.28 30.87
C ALA A 204 51.39 42.66 30.14
N LYS A 205 52.46 41.91 30.35
CA LYS A 205 53.72 42.10 29.65
C LYS A 205 53.61 41.86 28.16
N LEU A 206 52.90 40.81 27.75
CA LEU A 206 52.64 40.53 26.32
C LEU A 206 51.83 41.69 25.68
N ASN A 207 50.83 42.18 26.37
CA ASN A 207 50.04 43.33 25.88
C ASN A 207 50.91 44.57 25.73
N LEU A 208 51.71 44.92 26.71
CA LEU A 208 52.64 46.05 26.62
C LEU A 208 53.65 45.86 25.48
N ASN A 209 54.25 44.66 25.35
CA ASN A 209 55.18 44.38 24.28
C ASN A 209 54.53 44.54 22.88
N ASN A 210 53.29 44.12 22.71
CA ASN A 210 52.54 44.34 21.47
C ASN A 210 52.35 45.80 21.09
N PHE A 211 52.29 46.69 22.09
CA PHE A 211 52.20 48.15 21.83
C PHE A 211 53.57 48.76 21.56
N ILE A 212 54.62 48.30 22.19
CA ILE A 212 55.98 48.87 22.09
C ILE A 212 56.74 48.31 20.88
N ASN A 213 56.57 47.00 20.64
CA ASN A 213 57.25 46.30 19.57
C ASN A 213 56.17 45.74 18.58
N PRO A 214 55.82 46.51 17.54
CA PRO A 214 54.93 45.97 16.53
C PRO A 214 55.53 44.70 15.89
N PRO A 215 54.73 43.66 15.61
CA PRO A 215 55.22 42.46 14.95
C PRO A 215 55.90 42.81 13.62
N ASN A 216 56.94 42.08 13.31
CA ASN A 216 57.64 42.29 12.03
C ASN A 216 56.72 41.86 10.85
N THR A 217 57.07 42.24 9.64
CA THR A 217 56.28 41.91 8.42
C THR A 217 56.20 40.39 8.17
N GLN A 218 57.15 39.62 8.69
CA GLN A 218 57.19 38.17 8.57
C GLN A 218 56.17 37.50 9.49
N ASP A 219 56.03 37.97 10.75
CA ASP A 219 55.01 37.50 11.70
C ASP A 219 53.58 37.78 11.21
N LEU A 220 53.39 38.94 10.58
CA LEU A 220 52.17 39.30 9.92
C LEU A 220 51.82 38.37 8.74
N SER A 221 52.84 38.01 7.96
CA SER A 221 52.67 37.10 6.83
C SER A 221 52.29 35.68 7.30
N ILE A 222 52.93 35.21 8.36
CA ILE A 222 52.65 33.89 9.00
C ILE A 222 51.20 33.90 9.55
N SER A 223 50.83 34.91 10.33
CA SER A 223 49.49 35.03 10.91
C SER A 223 48.38 35.11 9.83
N ASN A 224 48.66 35.79 8.71
CA ASN A 224 47.73 35.81 7.55
C ASN A 224 47.58 34.43 6.90
N ALA A 225 48.69 33.71 6.76
CA ALA A 225 48.68 32.35 6.20
C ALA A 225 47.95 31.38 7.12
N GLU A 226 48.12 31.49 8.44
CA GLU A 226 47.36 30.67 9.41
C GLU A 226 45.84 30.85 9.31
N VAL A 227 45.40 32.12 9.22
CA VAL A 227 43.97 32.44 8.99
C VAL A 227 43.48 31.84 7.66
N ALA A 228 44.30 31.98 6.60
CA ALA A 228 43.94 31.42 5.30
C ALA A 228 43.80 29.86 5.31
N VAL A 229 44.72 29.18 6.01
CA VAL A 229 44.69 27.75 6.19
C VAL A 229 43.46 27.31 7.01
N ALA A 230 43.17 28.01 8.12
CA ALA A 230 42.01 27.71 8.95
C ALA A 230 40.69 27.94 8.18
N LYS A 231 40.63 29.02 7.38
CA LYS A 231 39.49 29.28 6.49
C LYS A 231 39.31 28.18 5.46
N ALA A 232 40.39 27.77 4.80
CA ALA A 232 40.34 26.70 3.81
C ALA A 232 39.84 25.34 4.41
N LYS A 233 40.28 25.03 5.65
CA LYS A 233 39.79 23.85 6.38
C LYS A 233 38.31 23.94 6.72
N PHE A 234 37.83 25.12 7.14
CA PHE A 234 36.42 25.34 7.40
C PHE A 234 35.57 25.19 6.12
N GLU A 235 35.97 25.82 5.01
CA GLU A 235 35.31 25.70 3.73
C GLU A 235 35.33 24.28 3.17
N ASP A 236 36.39 23.53 3.42
CA ASP A 236 36.48 22.14 3.03
C ASP A 236 35.52 21.24 3.82
N ALA A 237 35.49 21.41 5.14
CA ALA A 237 34.54 20.70 6.00
C ALA A 237 33.07 21.03 5.63
N GLN A 238 32.80 22.29 5.24
CA GLN A 238 31.48 22.70 4.76
C GLN A 238 31.12 22.00 3.44
N ARG A 239 32.04 21.95 2.47
CA ARG A 239 31.83 21.23 1.20
C ARG A 239 31.62 19.72 1.42
N GLN A 240 32.36 19.11 2.38
CA GLN A 240 32.19 17.72 2.72
C GLN A 240 30.78 17.43 3.29
N LEU A 241 30.30 18.28 4.21
CA LEU A 241 28.95 18.13 4.76
C LEU A 241 27.88 18.34 3.67
N GLU A 242 28.02 19.35 2.82
CA GLU A 242 27.11 19.63 1.72
C GLU A 242 27.05 18.46 0.72
N LYS A 243 28.21 17.86 0.43
CA LYS A 243 28.28 16.65 -0.39
C LYS A 243 27.47 15.49 0.19
N LEU A 244 27.61 15.26 1.51
CA LEU A 244 26.85 14.20 2.21
C LEU A 244 25.35 14.52 2.31
N GLN A 245 24.97 15.79 2.39
CA GLN A 245 23.57 16.21 2.35
C GLN A 245 22.92 15.98 0.98
N ASN A 246 23.65 16.31 -0.08
CA ASN A 246 23.17 16.15 -1.46
C ASN A 246 23.25 14.71 -1.96
N ASP A 247 24.06 13.85 -1.33
CA ASP A 247 24.21 12.43 -1.62
C ASP A 247 23.22 11.56 -0.80
N SER A 248 22.04 12.16 -0.47
CA SER A 248 21.00 11.47 0.30
C SER A 248 20.48 10.21 -0.41
N ASP A 249 20.65 10.13 -1.73
CA ASP A 249 20.32 8.99 -2.58
C ASP A 249 21.61 8.35 -3.17
N SER A 250 22.54 7.95 -2.30
CA SER A 250 23.69 7.22 -2.83
C SER A 250 23.21 6.00 -3.61
N ASN A 251 23.78 5.76 -4.78
CA ASN A 251 23.46 4.59 -5.62
C ASN A 251 23.51 3.28 -4.80
N GLU A 252 24.39 3.20 -3.80
CA GLU A 252 24.53 2.05 -2.92
C GLU A 252 23.28 1.82 -2.06
N LEU A 253 22.70 2.89 -1.49
CA LEU A 253 21.47 2.80 -0.69
C LEU A 253 20.27 2.43 -1.55
N GLN A 254 20.17 3.01 -2.76
CA GLN A 254 19.12 2.66 -3.71
C GLN A 254 19.24 1.20 -4.17
N MET A 255 20.45 0.73 -4.45
CA MET A 255 20.71 -0.67 -4.81
C MET A 255 20.38 -1.62 -3.66
N ALA A 256 20.76 -1.30 -2.42
CA ALA A 256 20.43 -2.10 -1.25
C ALA A 256 18.94 -2.16 -1.00
N LYS A 257 18.23 -1.02 -1.17
CA LYS A 257 16.77 -0.97 -1.09
C LYS A 257 16.11 -1.80 -2.18
N ALA A 258 16.54 -1.68 -3.43
CA ALA A 258 16.02 -2.47 -4.54
C ALA A 258 16.23 -3.97 -4.32
N ARG A 259 17.39 -4.37 -3.73
CA ARG A 259 17.64 -5.76 -3.35
C ARG A 259 16.69 -6.23 -2.26
N LEU A 260 16.45 -5.41 -1.23
CA LEU A 260 15.48 -5.69 -0.17
C LEU A 260 14.06 -5.85 -0.74
N ASP A 261 13.60 -4.91 -1.57
CA ASP A 261 12.28 -4.93 -2.20
C ASP A 261 12.11 -6.19 -3.09
N SER A 262 13.18 -6.58 -3.81
CA SER A 262 13.20 -7.82 -4.61
C SER A 262 13.10 -9.07 -3.74
N ALA A 263 13.84 -9.11 -2.62
CA ALA A 263 13.82 -10.24 -1.69
C ALA A 263 12.47 -10.38 -0.98
N LEU A 264 11.85 -9.26 -0.57
CA LEU A 264 10.50 -9.26 0.00
C LEU A 264 9.44 -9.73 -1.02
N SER A 265 9.59 -9.34 -2.29
CA SER A 265 8.74 -9.84 -3.36
C SER A 265 8.89 -11.36 -3.57
N ALA A 266 10.11 -11.88 -3.44
CA ALA A 266 10.36 -13.33 -3.50
C ALA A 266 9.67 -14.07 -2.33
N VAL A 267 9.70 -13.52 -1.10
CA VAL A 267 8.95 -14.07 0.05
C VAL A 267 7.45 -14.11 -0.25
N THR A 268 6.89 -12.99 -0.75
CA THR A 268 5.46 -12.91 -1.09
C THR A 268 5.09 -13.94 -2.15
N ASN A 269 5.91 -14.11 -3.17
CA ASN A 269 5.68 -15.10 -4.22
C ASN A 269 5.75 -16.54 -3.69
N ALA A 270 6.73 -16.86 -2.86
CA ALA A 270 6.87 -18.18 -2.25
C ALA A 270 5.70 -18.49 -1.30
N GLN A 271 5.25 -17.50 -0.51
CA GLN A 271 4.08 -17.63 0.35
C GLN A 271 2.81 -17.86 -0.47
N SER A 272 2.61 -17.08 -1.54
CA SER A 272 1.45 -17.24 -2.43
C SER A 272 1.38 -18.62 -3.08
N GLN A 273 2.54 -19.23 -3.37
CA GLN A 273 2.58 -20.62 -3.88
C GLN A 273 2.11 -21.63 -2.82
N ILE A 274 2.45 -21.42 -1.56
CA ILE A 274 1.96 -22.26 -0.46
C ILE A 274 0.47 -21.99 -0.20
N ASP A 275 0.04 -20.74 -0.20
CA ASP A 275 -1.37 -20.38 -0.01
C ASP A 275 -2.25 -20.95 -1.12
N ALA A 276 -1.76 -21.02 -2.36
CA ALA A 276 -2.45 -21.62 -3.50
C ALA A 276 -2.73 -23.13 -3.33
N LEU A 277 -2.03 -23.79 -2.41
CA LEU A 277 -2.28 -25.18 -2.04
C LEU A 277 -3.45 -25.34 -1.06
N THR A 278 -3.99 -24.24 -0.55
CA THR A 278 -5.10 -24.25 0.40
C THR A 278 -6.32 -23.60 -0.23
N LEU A 279 -7.39 -24.37 -0.37
CA LEU A 279 -8.67 -23.88 -0.88
C LEU A 279 -9.51 -23.35 0.27
N THR A 280 -9.88 -22.08 0.22
CA THR A 280 -10.73 -21.42 1.22
C THR A 280 -12.07 -21.02 0.63
N ALA A 281 -13.11 -20.96 1.46
CA ALA A 281 -14.42 -20.45 1.06
C ALA A 281 -14.34 -18.92 0.88
N ASN A 282 -14.65 -18.42 -0.30
CA ASN A 282 -14.69 -16.98 -0.56
C ASN A 282 -15.98 -16.31 -0.05
N ILE A 283 -17.06 -17.11 0.08
CA ILE A 283 -18.35 -16.68 0.63
C ILE A 283 -18.75 -17.58 1.79
N ALA A 284 -19.54 -17.04 2.71
CA ALA A 284 -20.23 -17.87 3.70
C ALA A 284 -21.42 -18.58 3.05
N GLY A 285 -21.69 -19.83 3.44
CA GLY A 285 -22.78 -20.60 2.87
C GLY A 285 -22.69 -22.07 3.20
N THR A 286 -23.39 -22.89 2.45
CA THR A 286 -23.40 -24.35 2.59
C THR A 286 -22.66 -25.00 1.44
N ILE A 287 -21.87 -26.03 1.73
CA ILE A 287 -21.22 -26.86 0.71
C ILE A 287 -22.28 -27.65 -0.04
N VAL A 288 -22.38 -27.40 -1.35
CA VAL A 288 -23.37 -28.05 -2.21
C VAL A 288 -22.80 -29.26 -2.94
N ASP A 289 -21.58 -29.07 -3.45
CA ASP A 289 -20.89 -30.10 -4.20
C ASP A 289 -19.41 -30.11 -3.79
N LEU A 290 -18.98 -31.29 -3.38
CA LEU A 290 -17.60 -31.60 -3.02
C LEU A 290 -17.35 -33.06 -3.37
N THR A 291 -16.58 -33.28 -4.44
CA THR A 291 -16.28 -34.61 -4.97
C THR A 291 -14.88 -35.09 -4.64
N LEU A 292 -14.03 -34.21 -4.08
CA LEU A 292 -12.63 -34.49 -3.81
C LEU A 292 -12.44 -35.45 -2.64
N GLN A 293 -11.43 -36.34 -2.78
CA GLN A 293 -11.04 -37.29 -1.75
C GLN A 293 -9.55 -37.19 -1.44
N PRO A 294 -9.10 -37.39 -0.18
CA PRO A 294 -7.69 -37.47 0.16
C PRO A 294 -6.94 -38.45 -0.75
N GLY A 295 -5.78 -38.04 -1.26
CA GLY A 295 -4.98 -38.81 -2.20
C GLY A 295 -5.33 -38.62 -3.68
N GLN A 296 -6.46 -37.96 -4.00
CA GLN A 296 -6.85 -37.67 -5.38
C GLN A 296 -5.94 -36.59 -5.99
N LYS A 297 -5.64 -36.70 -7.28
CA LYS A 297 -4.96 -35.61 -8.03
C LYS A 297 -6.00 -34.67 -8.58
N VAL A 298 -5.69 -33.36 -8.48
CA VAL A 298 -6.48 -32.26 -9.03
C VAL A 298 -5.65 -31.47 -10.02
N THR A 299 -6.33 -30.90 -11.01
CA THR A 299 -5.74 -30.05 -12.05
C THR A 299 -6.12 -28.60 -11.76
N ALA A 300 -5.22 -27.65 -12.07
CA ALA A 300 -5.52 -26.22 -11.95
C ALA A 300 -6.77 -25.86 -12.78
N GLY A 301 -7.69 -25.10 -12.17
CA GLY A 301 -8.96 -24.70 -12.79
C GLY A 301 -10.08 -25.76 -12.72
N GLU A 302 -9.80 -26.97 -12.26
CA GLU A 302 -10.81 -28.03 -12.08
C GLU A 302 -11.75 -27.67 -10.92
N LEU A 303 -13.07 -27.83 -11.13
CA LEU A 303 -14.07 -27.58 -10.09
C LEU A 303 -13.82 -28.47 -8.87
N ALA A 304 -13.61 -27.86 -7.73
CA ALA A 304 -13.29 -28.54 -6.49
C ALA A 304 -14.46 -28.56 -5.50
N VAL A 305 -15.06 -27.41 -5.26
CA VAL A 305 -16.13 -27.21 -4.27
C VAL A 305 -17.09 -26.16 -4.77
N VAL A 306 -18.39 -26.37 -4.54
CA VAL A 306 -19.42 -25.35 -4.75
C VAL A 306 -20.00 -24.96 -3.40
N VAL A 307 -19.97 -23.67 -3.09
CA VAL A 307 -20.58 -23.07 -1.89
C VAL A 307 -21.78 -22.25 -2.33
N ALA A 308 -22.92 -22.41 -1.69
CA ALA A 308 -24.14 -21.66 -1.95
C ALA A 308 -24.65 -20.98 -0.68
N ASP A 309 -25.06 -19.72 -0.82
CA ASP A 309 -25.71 -18.96 0.24
C ASP A 309 -27.23 -19.12 0.15
N TYR A 310 -27.78 -19.85 1.10
CA TYR A 310 -29.23 -20.09 1.23
C TYR A 310 -29.93 -19.11 2.18
N SER A 311 -29.29 -18.01 2.54
CA SER A 311 -29.93 -16.98 3.38
C SER A 311 -31.17 -16.40 2.74
N ASN A 312 -31.16 -16.29 1.41
CA ASN A 312 -32.30 -15.90 0.59
C ASN A 312 -32.32 -16.73 -0.70
N TRP A 313 -33.46 -16.74 -1.33
CA TRP A 313 -33.67 -17.45 -2.58
C TRP A 313 -34.10 -16.50 -3.68
N ILE A 314 -33.67 -16.75 -4.89
CA ILE A 314 -34.08 -16.05 -6.10
C ILE A 314 -34.68 -17.04 -7.10
N VAL A 315 -35.60 -16.56 -7.89
CA VAL A 315 -36.06 -17.27 -9.09
C VAL A 315 -35.57 -16.51 -10.31
N LYS A 316 -34.94 -17.22 -11.22
CA LYS A 316 -34.59 -16.69 -12.55
C LYS A 316 -35.52 -17.27 -13.58
N THR A 317 -36.26 -16.38 -14.27
CA THR A 317 -37.12 -16.79 -15.40
C THR A 317 -36.26 -17.06 -16.62
N ASP A 318 -36.79 -17.88 -17.52
CA ASP A 318 -36.01 -18.33 -18.68
C ASP A 318 -36.80 -18.39 -19.99
N ASN A 319 -38.08 -17.97 -20.01
CA ASN A 319 -38.97 -18.07 -21.14
C ASN A 319 -39.70 -16.77 -21.51
N LEU A 320 -39.29 -15.59 -20.92
CA LEU A 320 -39.91 -14.33 -21.22
C LEU A 320 -39.47 -13.81 -22.59
N THR A 321 -40.45 -13.54 -23.44
CA THR A 321 -40.22 -12.97 -24.79
C THR A 321 -39.94 -11.47 -24.73
N GLU A 322 -39.46 -10.89 -25.85
CA GLU A 322 -39.22 -9.44 -26.01
C GLU A 322 -40.48 -8.57 -25.67
N THR A 323 -41.63 -9.04 -26.06
CA THR A 323 -42.87 -8.30 -25.79
C THR A 323 -43.34 -8.38 -24.36
N GLU A 324 -43.07 -9.50 -23.69
CA GLU A 324 -43.45 -9.73 -22.30
C GLU A 324 -42.55 -9.00 -21.32
N VAL A 325 -41.22 -9.04 -21.54
CA VAL A 325 -40.26 -8.41 -20.63
C VAL A 325 -40.45 -6.90 -20.56
N THR A 326 -40.92 -6.24 -21.63
CA THR A 326 -41.20 -4.78 -21.66
C THR A 326 -42.31 -4.37 -20.73
N SER A 327 -43.20 -5.30 -20.34
CA SER A 327 -44.29 -5.05 -19.40
C SER A 327 -43.91 -5.21 -17.93
N ILE A 328 -42.69 -5.71 -17.64
CA ILE A 328 -42.17 -5.97 -16.30
C ILE A 328 -41.30 -4.79 -15.85
N THR A 329 -41.39 -4.43 -14.58
CA THR A 329 -40.58 -3.35 -13.99
C THR A 329 -39.90 -3.82 -12.73
N THR A 330 -38.71 -3.28 -12.47
CA THR A 330 -37.99 -3.53 -11.20
C THR A 330 -38.82 -3.00 -10.03
N GLY A 331 -38.90 -3.76 -8.95
CA GLY A 331 -39.74 -3.50 -7.78
C GLY A 331 -41.16 -4.08 -7.93
N GLN A 332 -41.51 -4.65 -9.08
CA GLN A 332 -42.83 -5.29 -9.29
C GLN A 332 -42.91 -6.56 -8.43
N LYS A 333 -44.08 -6.74 -7.81
CA LYS A 333 -44.36 -7.94 -7.01
C LYS A 333 -44.75 -9.13 -7.91
N ALA A 334 -44.38 -10.31 -7.49
CA ALA A 334 -44.72 -11.54 -8.17
C ALA A 334 -45.13 -12.62 -7.17
N ASN A 335 -46.07 -13.46 -7.57
CA ASN A 335 -46.37 -14.72 -6.88
C ASN A 335 -45.56 -15.84 -7.54
N VAL A 336 -44.89 -16.60 -6.73
CA VAL A 336 -44.05 -17.74 -7.18
C VAL A 336 -44.60 -19.02 -6.61
N ILE A 337 -44.86 -19.97 -7.49
CA ILE A 337 -45.29 -21.31 -7.13
C ILE A 337 -44.25 -22.29 -7.62
N LEU A 338 -43.69 -23.08 -6.69
CA LEU A 338 -42.75 -24.14 -7.03
C LEU A 338 -43.50 -25.37 -7.44
N ASP A 339 -43.14 -26.01 -8.55
CA ASP A 339 -43.82 -27.22 -9.03
C ASP A 339 -43.80 -28.35 -7.99
N ALA A 340 -42.72 -28.44 -7.20
CA ALA A 340 -42.59 -29.38 -6.11
C ALA A 340 -43.42 -29.04 -4.86
N LEU A 341 -43.96 -27.82 -4.75
CA LEU A 341 -44.74 -27.30 -3.62
C LEU A 341 -45.98 -26.54 -4.11
N PRO A 342 -46.88 -27.16 -4.82
CA PRO A 342 -47.97 -26.45 -5.53
C PRO A 342 -48.98 -25.80 -4.61
N GLU A 343 -49.08 -26.23 -3.36
CA GLU A 343 -50.01 -25.66 -2.38
C GLU A 343 -49.46 -24.36 -1.70
N LYS A 344 -48.20 -23.99 -2.01
CA LYS A 344 -47.54 -22.82 -1.41
C LYS A 344 -47.30 -21.74 -2.46
N SER A 345 -47.96 -20.62 -2.33
CA SER A 345 -47.67 -19.43 -3.08
C SER A 345 -46.68 -18.59 -2.28
N LEU A 346 -45.50 -18.34 -2.86
CA LEU A 346 -44.46 -17.53 -2.27
C LEU A 346 -44.48 -16.14 -2.90
N GLN A 347 -44.27 -15.11 -2.10
CA GLN A 347 -44.17 -13.75 -2.60
C GLN A 347 -42.72 -13.42 -2.93
N GLY A 348 -42.54 -12.71 -4.05
CA GLY A 348 -41.26 -12.21 -4.48
C GLY A 348 -41.37 -10.83 -5.09
N GLU A 349 -40.22 -10.20 -5.29
CA GLU A 349 -40.10 -8.89 -5.91
C GLU A 349 -39.05 -8.95 -7.02
N VAL A 350 -39.34 -8.34 -8.15
CA VAL A 350 -38.41 -8.21 -9.28
C VAL A 350 -37.23 -7.32 -8.88
N THR A 351 -36.04 -7.89 -8.77
CA THR A 351 -34.82 -7.15 -8.39
C THR A 351 -33.98 -6.76 -9.60
N TYR A 352 -34.00 -7.57 -10.64
CA TYR A 352 -33.18 -7.32 -11.83
C TYR A 352 -33.81 -7.89 -13.10
N ILE A 353 -33.73 -7.15 -14.19
CA ILE A 353 -34.13 -7.57 -15.54
C ILE A 353 -32.86 -7.56 -16.39
N ASN A 354 -32.49 -8.73 -16.92
CA ASN A 354 -31.30 -8.84 -17.76
C ASN A 354 -31.53 -8.10 -19.08
N SER A 355 -30.62 -7.19 -19.41
CA SER A 355 -30.67 -6.44 -20.68
C SER A 355 -30.08 -7.26 -21.85
N LEU A 356 -29.38 -8.35 -21.57
CA LEU A 356 -28.83 -9.26 -22.57
C LEU A 356 -29.83 -10.39 -22.79
N PHE A 357 -30.15 -10.65 -24.04
CA PHE A 357 -31.00 -11.77 -24.42
C PHE A 357 -30.25 -13.11 -24.34
N GLU A 358 -30.97 -14.16 -24.15
CA GLU A 358 -30.50 -15.55 -24.31
C GLU A 358 -31.28 -16.19 -25.44
N GLU A 359 -30.58 -16.95 -26.29
CA GLU A 359 -31.24 -17.70 -27.35
C GLU A 359 -31.58 -19.12 -26.82
N LYS A 360 -32.86 -19.42 -26.74
CA LYS A 360 -33.34 -20.75 -26.34
C LYS A 360 -34.19 -21.35 -27.46
N ARG A 361 -33.75 -22.49 -27.99
CA ARG A 361 -34.48 -23.26 -29.03
C ARG A 361 -34.85 -22.43 -30.27
N GLY A 362 -34.08 -21.35 -30.56
CA GLY A 362 -34.32 -20.46 -31.68
C GLY A 362 -35.14 -19.20 -31.34
N ASP A 363 -35.64 -19.08 -30.10
CA ASP A 363 -36.38 -17.94 -29.62
C ASP A 363 -35.49 -17.03 -28.76
N ILE A 364 -35.69 -15.71 -28.88
CA ILE A 364 -35.04 -14.71 -28.04
C ILE A 364 -35.83 -14.59 -26.73
N THR A 365 -35.11 -14.86 -25.62
CA THR A 365 -35.71 -14.79 -24.28
C THR A 365 -34.90 -13.86 -23.38
N TYR A 366 -35.54 -13.33 -22.35
CA TYR A 366 -34.94 -12.47 -21.34
C TYR A 366 -35.10 -13.07 -19.95
N THR A 367 -34.08 -12.94 -19.15
CA THR A 367 -34.07 -13.42 -17.77
C THR A 367 -34.44 -12.31 -16.80
N VAL A 368 -35.46 -12.56 -15.99
CA VAL A 368 -35.85 -11.69 -14.87
C VAL A 368 -35.51 -12.42 -13.57
N THR A 369 -34.89 -11.68 -12.63
CA THR A 369 -34.54 -12.19 -11.31
C THR A 369 -35.53 -11.67 -10.29
N ILE A 370 -36.14 -12.59 -9.57
CA ILE A 370 -37.15 -12.32 -8.54
C ILE A 370 -36.56 -12.77 -7.20
N LEU A 371 -36.45 -11.88 -6.23
CA LEU A 371 -36.05 -12.17 -4.86
C LEU A 371 -37.28 -12.63 -4.08
N LEU A 372 -37.21 -13.83 -3.49
CA LEU A 372 -38.28 -14.34 -2.64
C LEU A 372 -38.21 -13.67 -1.26
N THR A 373 -39.35 -13.22 -0.75
CA THR A 373 -39.47 -12.63 0.60
C THR A 373 -39.73 -13.69 1.68
N GLN A 374 -40.05 -14.91 1.25
CA GLN A 374 -40.35 -16.05 2.12
C GLN A 374 -39.50 -17.25 1.74
N THR A 375 -39.06 -18.02 2.72
CA THR A 375 -38.27 -19.23 2.53
C THR A 375 -39.02 -20.44 3.10
N ASP A 376 -38.80 -21.61 2.50
CA ASP A 376 -39.32 -22.90 3.01
C ASP A 376 -38.16 -23.88 3.13
N PRO A 377 -38.10 -24.70 4.20
CA PRO A 377 -37.05 -25.70 4.40
C PRO A 377 -37.00 -26.79 3.30
N LEU A 378 -38.08 -26.97 2.56
CA LEU A 378 -38.17 -27.95 1.47
C LEU A 378 -37.62 -27.41 0.15
N MET A 379 -37.30 -26.13 0.04
CA MET A 379 -36.70 -25.55 -1.14
C MET A 379 -35.36 -26.20 -1.46
N ARG A 380 -35.14 -26.46 -2.73
CA ARG A 380 -33.87 -27.01 -3.24
C ARG A 380 -33.46 -26.24 -4.49
N TRP A 381 -32.18 -26.04 -4.65
CA TRP A 381 -31.63 -25.43 -5.84
C TRP A 381 -32.02 -26.23 -7.10
N GLY A 382 -32.46 -25.53 -8.13
CA GLY A 382 -32.89 -26.09 -9.40
C GLY A 382 -34.36 -26.49 -9.47
N MET A 383 -35.17 -26.28 -8.40
CA MET A 383 -36.63 -26.50 -8.50
C MET A 383 -37.23 -25.56 -9.55
N THR A 384 -38.11 -26.10 -10.37
CA THR A 384 -38.89 -25.33 -11.35
C THR A 384 -39.94 -24.47 -10.63
N ALA A 385 -40.14 -23.28 -11.12
CA ALA A 385 -41.07 -22.32 -10.56
C ALA A 385 -41.91 -21.64 -11.65
N ALA A 386 -43.20 -21.52 -11.42
CA ALA A 386 -44.09 -20.64 -12.17
C ALA A 386 -44.16 -19.26 -11.46
N VAL A 387 -43.90 -18.20 -12.19
CA VAL A 387 -43.85 -16.82 -11.69
C VAL A 387 -45.01 -16.04 -12.32
N GLU A 388 -45.97 -15.61 -11.52
CA GLU A 388 -47.06 -14.73 -11.91
C GLU A 388 -46.75 -13.28 -11.51
N PHE A 389 -46.54 -12.41 -12.48
CA PHE A 389 -46.25 -10.99 -12.23
C PHE A 389 -47.52 -10.25 -11.87
N LEU A 390 -47.58 -9.59 -10.72
CA LEU A 390 -48.70 -8.81 -10.24
C LEU A 390 -48.64 -7.39 -10.86
N LYS A 391 -49.82 -6.86 -11.22
CA LYS A 391 -49.95 -5.50 -11.79
C LYS A 391 -49.88 -4.42 -10.73
#